data_416ea7bd5bcff8be0cd5c7caa9b129f1
#
_entry.id   416ea7bd5bcff8be0cd5c7caa9b129f1
#
_cell.length_a   1.000
_cell.length_b   1.000
_cell.length_c   1.000
_cell.angle_alpha   90.00
_cell.angle_beta   90.00
_cell.angle_gamma   90.00
#
_symmetry.space_group_name_H-M   'P 1'
#
loop_
_entity.id
_entity.type
_entity.pdbx_description
1 polymer ?
#
loop_
_entity_poly.entity_id
_entity_poly.type
_entity_poly.pdbx_seq_one_letter_code
_entity_poly.pdbx_strand_id
1 'polypeptide(L)'
;MENQIFELQYALDTFYFLVMGALVMWMAAGFSMLEAGLVRTKNTAEILTKNIGLFAIACTMYMIYGYDLMYGGGALLSGISGQGETYSNASDFYFQVVFVATSMSIVSGAVAERMKLFSFFAFAVIFTTIIYPLEGSWTWGGASVFGLYSLSDFGFYDFAGSGIVHMAGASAALAGVLLLGPRKGKYDEAGNSKPILGANLPLATLGTFILWMGWFGFNGGSVLAMASKESADAVAMVFVNTNAAAAGGVIAALLFAKIWFGKADLTMALNGALAGLVAITAGPDTPSALVATLIGAVGGILVVLSIVWFDRKLRIDDPVGAISVHGVVGLWGLLAVPLTNSDVTFSAQIVGALTIFVWVFVASGLVWYALKSIIGIRVSAEEEDDGVDLTECGLEAYPEFVSK
;
A
#
# COMPACT_ATOMS: atom_id res chain seq x y z
N MET A 1 31.75 17.33 -24.77
CA MET A 1 30.50 16.77 -25.33
C MET A 1 29.99 15.62 -24.46
N GLU A 2 30.77 14.56 -24.22
CA GLU A 2 30.38 13.44 -23.34
C GLU A 2 30.03 13.87 -21.91
N ASN A 3 30.86 14.70 -21.29
CA ASN A 3 30.57 15.25 -19.96
C ASN A 3 29.25 16.06 -19.89
N GLN A 4 28.94 16.83 -20.93
CA GLN A 4 27.69 17.62 -20.97
C GLN A 4 26.47 16.74 -21.18
N ILE A 5 26.62 15.63 -21.92
CA ILE A 5 25.55 14.63 -22.08
C ILE A 5 25.29 13.94 -20.74
N PHE A 6 26.34 13.53 -20.03
CA PHE A 6 26.21 12.91 -18.71
C PHE A 6 25.54 13.85 -17.69
N GLU A 7 25.96 15.11 -17.62
CA GLU A 7 25.34 16.10 -16.71
C GLU A 7 23.86 16.31 -17.00
N LEU A 8 23.48 16.31 -18.30
CA LEU A 8 22.08 16.43 -18.69
C LEU A 8 21.27 15.17 -18.34
N GLN A 9 21.84 13.98 -18.56
CA GLN A 9 21.22 12.72 -18.16
C GLN A 9 21.01 12.65 -16.65
N TYR A 10 22.03 12.98 -15.87
CA TYR A 10 21.96 13.05 -14.42
C TYR A 10 20.87 14.01 -13.93
N ALA A 11 20.81 15.21 -14.53
CA ALA A 11 19.78 16.21 -14.18
C ALA A 11 18.38 15.73 -14.52
N LEU A 12 18.20 15.07 -15.68
CA LEU A 12 16.91 14.55 -16.12
C LEU A 12 16.43 13.38 -15.25
N ASP A 13 17.31 12.43 -14.92
CA ASP A 13 16.95 11.32 -14.04
C ASP A 13 16.68 11.80 -12.60
N THR A 14 17.47 12.74 -12.09
CA THR A 14 17.19 13.37 -10.79
C THR A 14 15.81 14.06 -10.77
N PHE A 15 15.48 14.85 -11.80
CA PHE A 15 14.18 15.50 -11.92
C PHE A 15 13.04 14.49 -12.08
N TYR A 16 13.26 13.44 -12.84
CA TYR A 16 12.31 12.34 -13.00
C TYR A 16 11.96 11.69 -11.65
N PHE A 17 12.94 11.34 -10.82
CA PHE A 17 12.69 10.79 -9.47
C PHE A 17 11.87 11.73 -8.60
N LEU A 18 12.18 13.03 -8.62
CA LEU A 18 11.42 14.01 -7.83
C LEU A 18 9.97 14.13 -8.29
N VAL A 19 9.72 14.13 -9.59
CA VAL A 19 8.35 14.20 -10.15
C VAL A 19 7.58 12.91 -9.86
N MET A 20 8.20 11.75 -10.09
CA MET A 20 7.55 10.46 -9.80
C MET A 20 7.30 10.28 -8.31
N GLY A 21 8.24 10.66 -7.45
CA GLY A 21 8.05 10.69 -5.99
C GLY A 21 6.92 11.62 -5.56
N ALA A 22 6.77 12.78 -6.20
CA ALA A 22 5.66 13.70 -5.92
C ALA A 22 4.30 13.11 -6.31
N LEU A 23 4.21 12.36 -7.41
CA LEU A 23 3.00 11.61 -7.77
C LEU A 23 2.67 10.54 -6.73
N VAL A 24 3.67 9.82 -6.21
CA VAL A 24 3.46 8.83 -5.14
C VAL A 24 3.09 9.52 -3.83
N MET A 25 3.71 10.64 -3.47
CA MET A 25 3.29 11.45 -2.31
C MET A 25 1.81 11.83 -2.41
N TRP A 26 1.33 12.15 -3.61
CA TRP A 26 -0.07 12.49 -3.84
C TRP A 26 -1.03 11.32 -3.53
N MET A 27 -0.54 10.07 -3.51
CA MET A 27 -1.32 8.93 -3.04
C MET A 27 -1.72 9.04 -1.56
N ALA A 28 -1.00 9.79 -0.73
CA ALA A 28 -1.42 10.04 0.65
C ALA A 28 -2.77 10.80 0.70
N ALA A 29 -2.98 11.76 -0.21
CA ALA A 29 -4.28 12.41 -0.37
C ALA A 29 -5.34 11.42 -0.89
N GLY A 30 -4.96 10.51 -1.79
CA GLY A 30 -5.84 9.45 -2.29
C GLY A 30 -6.32 8.51 -1.19
N PHE A 31 -5.41 8.01 -0.35
CA PHE A 31 -5.77 7.20 0.82
C PHE A 31 -6.67 7.97 1.79
N SER A 32 -6.31 9.22 2.10
CA SER A 32 -7.13 10.08 2.97
C SER A 32 -8.57 10.20 2.48
N MET A 33 -8.76 10.46 1.18
CA MET A 33 -10.09 10.63 0.59
C MET A 33 -10.86 9.30 0.47
N LEU A 34 -10.18 8.23 0.07
CA LEU A 34 -10.76 6.90 -0.01
C LEU A 34 -11.25 6.43 1.37
N GLU A 35 -10.40 6.50 2.37
CA GLU A 35 -10.70 6.07 3.73
C GLU A 35 -11.78 6.94 4.37
N ALA A 36 -11.68 8.27 4.26
CA ALA A 36 -12.70 9.20 4.75
C ALA A 36 -14.08 8.96 4.11
N GLY A 37 -14.10 8.51 2.84
CA GLY A 37 -15.34 8.13 2.16
C GLY A 37 -15.92 6.78 2.60
N LEU A 38 -15.10 5.86 3.06
CA LEU A 38 -15.48 4.49 3.41
C LEU A 38 -15.72 4.27 4.91
N VAL A 39 -15.27 5.17 5.79
CA VAL A 39 -15.62 5.14 7.22
C VAL A 39 -16.96 5.82 7.47
N ARG A 40 -17.53 5.62 8.66
CA ARG A 40 -18.73 6.35 9.11
C ARG A 40 -18.38 7.81 9.42
N THR A 41 -19.33 8.72 9.26
CA THR A 41 -19.18 10.17 9.44
C THR A 41 -18.47 10.54 10.76
N LYS A 42 -18.79 9.88 11.84
CA LYS A 42 -18.25 10.11 13.20
C LYS A 42 -16.78 9.64 13.40
N ASN A 43 -16.15 9.14 12.33
CA ASN A 43 -14.77 8.63 12.34
C ASN A 43 -13.94 9.26 11.21
N THR A 44 -14.43 10.36 10.60
CA THR A 44 -13.81 10.98 9.43
C THR A 44 -12.65 11.90 9.82
N ALA A 45 -12.78 12.69 10.89
CA ALA A 45 -11.69 13.57 11.35
C ALA A 45 -10.51 12.76 11.89
N GLU A 46 -10.77 11.68 12.61
CA GLU A 46 -9.71 10.78 13.11
C GLU A 46 -8.95 10.13 11.96
N ILE A 47 -9.64 9.58 10.95
CA ILE A 47 -8.96 8.92 9.84
C ILE A 47 -8.10 9.90 9.03
N LEU A 48 -8.53 11.15 8.88
CA LEU A 48 -7.73 12.20 8.24
C LEU A 48 -6.51 12.59 9.11
N THR A 49 -6.70 12.74 10.41
CA THR A 49 -5.61 12.99 11.38
C THR A 49 -4.59 11.86 11.37
N LYS A 50 -5.08 10.62 11.30
CA LYS A 50 -4.24 9.42 11.19
C LYS A 50 -3.42 9.42 9.90
N ASN A 51 -4.02 9.74 8.76
CA ASN A 51 -3.33 9.76 7.47
C ASN A 51 -2.23 10.83 7.40
N ILE A 52 -2.50 12.06 7.85
CA ILE A 52 -1.46 13.11 7.87
C ILE A 52 -0.35 12.78 8.87
N GLY A 53 -0.71 12.24 10.04
CA GLY A 53 0.23 11.86 11.08
C GLY A 53 1.15 10.71 10.65
N LEU A 54 0.58 9.63 10.08
CA LEU A 54 1.37 8.49 9.59
C LEU A 54 2.35 8.91 8.49
N PHE A 55 1.94 9.79 7.57
CA PHE A 55 2.82 10.28 6.50
C PHE A 55 4.02 11.05 7.08
N ALA A 56 3.76 11.95 8.02
CA ALA A 56 4.82 12.70 8.71
C ALA A 56 5.77 11.78 9.50
N ILE A 57 5.22 10.79 10.21
CA ILE A 57 6.00 9.78 10.94
C ILE A 57 6.85 8.96 9.97
N ALA A 58 6.27 8.44 8.89
CA ALA A 58 7.00 7.67 7.90
C ALA A 58 8.18 8.46 7.32
N CYS A 59 7.95 9.70 6.89
CA CYS A 59 8.99 10.58 6.37
C CYS A 59 10.11 10.81 7.39
N THR A 60 9.76 11.07 8.64
CA THR A 60 10.74 11.36 9.70
C THR A 60 11.52 10.12 10.11
N MET A 61 10.83 9.01 10.34
CA MET A 61 11.46 7.78 10.85
C MET A 61 12.32 7.09 9.79
N TYR A 62 11.89 7.13 8.53
CA TYR A 62 12.70 6.63 7.43
C TYR A 62 13.96 7.49 7.20
N MET A 63 13.84 8.81 7.37
CA MET A 63 14.97 9.72 7.34
C MET A 63 15.97 9.46 8.49
N ILE A 64 15.47 9.16 9.71
CA ILE A 64 16.33 8.96 10.87
C ILE A 64 17.17 7.69 10.74
N TYR A 65 16.58 6.59 10.25
CA TYR A 65 17.29 5.31 10.20
C TYR A 65 16.82 4.37 9.10
N GLY A 66 15.55 4.40 8.70
CA GLY A 66 14.96 3.40 7.79
C GLY A 66 15.68 3.33 6.44
N TYR A 67 16.03 4.46 5.84
CA TYR A 67 16.74 4.49 4.55
C TYR A 67 18.14 3.85 4.66
N ASP A 68 18.88 4.21 5.69
CA ASP A 68 20.21 3.65 5.92
C ASP A 68 20.14 2.13 6.27
N LEU A 69 19.09 1.68 6.95
CA LEU A 69 18.85 0.26 7.19
C LEU A 69 18.54 -0.51 5.89
N MET A 70 17.82 0.12 4.97
CA MET A 70 17.38 -0.53 3.72
C MET A 70 18.50 -0.61 2.69
N TYR A 71 19.28 0.46 2.51
CA TYR A 71 20.27 0.61 1.44
C TYR A 71 21.72 0.63 1.93
N GLY A 72 21.93 0.53 3.22
CA GLY A 72 23.24 0.67 3.85
C GLY A 72 23.60 2.15 4.11
N GLY A 73 24.36 2.39 5.15
CA GLY A 73 24.77 3.72 5.56
C GLY A 73 24.88 3.83 7.08
N GLY A 74 24.83 5.04 7.58
CA GLY A 74 24.83 5.34 9.01
C GLY A 74 23.43 5.59 9.54
N ALA A 75 23.20 6.78 10.06
CA ALA A 75 21.90 7.26 10.49
C ALA A 75 21.75 8.72 10.06
N LEU A 76 20.52 9.23 10.05
CA LEU A 76 20.21 10.62 9.73
C LEU A 76 20.68 11.03 8.33
N LEU A 77 20.57 10.10 7.37
CA LEU A 77 20.99 10.28 5.97
C LEU A 77 22.47 10.71 5.85
N SER A 78 23.33 10.17 6.68
CA SER A 78 24.77 10.43 6.59
C SER A 78 25.30 9.94 5.23
N GLY A 79 25.81 10.85 4.41
CA GLY A 79 26.26 10.54 3.05
C GLY A 79 25.22 10.79 1.94
N ILE A 80 23.99 11.18 2.26
CA ILE A 80 22.94 11.50 1.27
C ILE A 80 23.31 12.64 0.33
N SER A 81 24.18 13.55 0.76
CA SER A 81 24.67 14.70 -0.04
C SER A 81 25.66 14.29 -1.13
N GLY A 82 26.05 13.02 -1.22
CA GLY A 82 26.88 12.49 -2.28
C GLY A 82 26.14 12.50 -3.63
N GLN A 83 26.91 12.64 -4.74
CA GLN A 83 26.40 12.39 -6.06
C GLN A 83 26.28 10.88 -6.25
N GLY A 84 25.09 10.39 -6.62
CA GLY A 84 24.92 9.05 -7.12
C GLY A 84 25.60 8.88 -8.49
N GLU A 85 25.67 7.66 -8.98
CA GLU A 85 26.30 7.39 -10.28
C GLU A 85 25.48 7.93 -11.45
N THR A 86 24.15 7.87 -11.36
CA THR A 86 23.22 8.23 -12.44
C THR A 86 22.22 9.32 -12.07
N TYR A 87 21.93 9.50 -10.80
CA TYR A 87 21.01 10.50 -10.24
C TYR A 87 21.41 10.87 -8.82
N SER A 88 20.79 11.92 -8.25
CA SER A 88 21.06 12.38 -6.89
C SER A 88 20.55 11.38 -5.84
N ASN A 89 21.38 11.02 -4.85
CA ASN A 89 20.99 10.19 -3.72
C ASN A 89 19.81 10.82 -2.93
N ALA A 90 19.72 12.14 -2.89
CA ALA A 90 18.60 12.83 -2.25
C ALA A 90 17.29 12.64 -3.01
N SER A 91 17.33 12.52 -4.35
CA SER A 91 16.13 12.21 -5.13
C SER A 91 15.68 10.76 -4.97
N ASP A 92 16.63 9.83 -4.81
CA ASP A 92 16.31 8.45 -4.45
C ASP A 92 15.64 8.36 -3.08
N PHE A 93 16.25 8.95 -2.05
CA PHE A 93 15.60 9.00 -0.73
C PHE A 93 14.17 9.54 -0.80
N TYR A 94 13.96 10.66 -1.51
CA TYR A 94 12.62 11.23 -1.63
C TYR A 94 11.65 10.27 -2.34
N PHE A 95 12.10 9.56 -3.36
CA PHE A 95 11.30 8.56 -4.05
C PHE A 95 10.99 7.35 -3.15
N GLN A 96 11.95 6.86 -2.37
CA GLN A 96 11.77 5.70 -1.50
C GLN A 96 10.89 5.98 -0.28
N VAL A 97 11.00 7.15 0.34
CA VAL A 97 10.23 7.49 1.55
C VAL A 97 8.73 7.48 1.34
N VAL A 98 8.25 7.82 0.14
CA VAL A 98 6.82 7.82 -0.17
C VAL A 98 6.25 6.41 -0.37
N PHE A 99 7.10 5.43 -0.70
CA PHE A 99 6.74 3.99 -0.72
C PHE A 99 6.54 3.45 0.69
N VAL A 100 7.43 3.80 1.61
CA VAL A 100 7.28 3.47 3.05
C VAL A 100 5.98 4.02 3.60
N ALA A 101 5.69 5.30 3.31
CA ALA A 101 4.45 5.94 3.72
C ALA A 101 3.22 5.24 3.11
N THR A 102 3.29 4.82 1.85
CA THR A 102 2.22 4.07 1.18
C THR A 102 1.96 2.72 1.87
N SER A 103 3.00 1.95 2.20
CA SER A 103 2.85 0.68 2.92
C SER A 103 2.18 0.87 4.29
N MET A 104 2.54 1.94 5.02
CA MET A 104 1.89 2.28 6.30
C MET A 104 0.44 2.75 6.12
N SER A 105 0.10 3.44 5.01
CA SER A 105 -1.26 3.87 4.70
C SER A 105 -2.21 2.69 4.51
N ILE A 106 -1.73 1.56 3.98
CA ILE A 106 -2.52 0.32 3.85
C ILE A 106 -3.02 -0.17 5.22
N VAL A 107 -2.22 -0.04 6.26
CA VAL A 107 -2.59 -0.43 7.63
C VAL A 107 -3.72 0.46 8.17
N SER A 108 -3.69 1.76 7.84
CA SER A 108 -4.62 2.78 8.36
C SER A 108 -6.09 2.40 8.15
N GLY A 109 -6.46 2.07 6.92
CA GLY A 109 -7.84 1.74 6.56
C GLY A 109 -8.35 0.45 7.19
N ALA A 110 -7.49 -0.57 7.28
CA ALA A 110 -7.86 -1.87 7.84
C ALA A 110 -8.24 -1.81 9.33
N VAL A 111 -7.62 -0.92 10.10
CA VAL A 111 -7.84 -0.78 11.55
C VAL A 111 -8.79 0.38 11.91
N ALA A 112 -9.35 1.05 10.91
CA ALA A 112 -10.18 2.25 11.08
C ALA A 112 -11.37 2.04 12.01
N GLU A 113 -11.85 3.14 12.60
CA GLU A 113 -13.03 3.29 13.45
C GLU A 113 -12.93 2.71 14.87
N ARG A 114 -11.87 1.93 15.24
CA ARG A 114 -11.79 1.28 16.55
C ARG A 114 -10.38 1.21 17.13
N MET A 115 -9.35 1.66 16.41
CA MET A 115 -7.99 1.70 16.93
C MET A 115 -7.70 3.04 17.59
N LYS A 116 -6.98 3.02 18.72
CA LYS A 116 -6.46 4.23 19.36
C LYS A 116 -5.42 4.91 18.47
N LEU A 117 -5.57 6.21 18.25
CA LEU A 117 -4.73 6.98 17.35
C LEU A 117 -3.24 6.93 17.72
N PHE A 118 -2.89 7.14 18.98
CA PHE A 118 -1.50 7.13 19.42
C PHE A 118 -0.87 5.73 19.44
N SER A 119 -1.67 4.67 19.65
CA SER A 119 -1.18 3.29 19.49
C SER A 119 -0.85 2.98 18.04
N PHE A 120 -1.64 3.49 17.10
CA PHE A 120 -1.35 3.42 15.69
C PHE A 120 -0.06 4.17 15.32
N PHE A 121 0.13 5.39 15.84
CA PHE A 121 1.37 6.14 15.62
C PHE A 121 2.60 5.47 16.19
N ALA A 122 2.50 4.86 17.38
CA ALA A 122 3.59 4.08 17.95
C ALA A 122 3.98 2.88 17.08
N PHE A 123 3.00 2.20 16.49
CA PHE A 123 3.25 1.15 15.51
C PHE A 123 3.90 1.72 14.25
N ALA A 124 3.40 2.84 13.72
CA ALA A 124 3.95 3.48 12.52
C ALA A 124 5.44 3.80 12.68
N VAL A 125 5.87 4.29 13.86
CA VAL A 125 7.28 4.52 14.16
C VAL A 125 8.12 3.26 13.94
N ILE A 126 7.72 2.13 14.51
CA ILE A 126 8.49 0.88 14.44
C ILE A 126 8.42 0.27 13.02
N PHE A 127 7.24 0.29 12.40
CA PHE A 127 7.05 -0.25 11.07
C PHE A 127 7.91 0.45 10.03
N THR A 128 7.91 1.79 10.04
CA THR A 128 8.61 2.59 9.03
C THR A 128 10.10 2.76 9.29
N THR A 129 10.55 2.50 10.54
CA THR A 129 11.98 2.54 10.88
C THR A 129 12.67 1.19 10.68
N ILE A 130 11.99 0.08 10.97
CA ILE A 130 12.62 -1.24 11.11
C ILE A 130 11.94 -2.30 10.24
N ILE A 131 10.62 -2.53 10.41
CA ILE A 131 9.98 -3.71 9.84
C ILE A 131 10.00 -3.68 8.31
N TYR A 132 9.52 -2.59 7.73
CA TYR A 132 9.50 -2.37 6.28
C TYR A 132 10.92 -2.22 5.70
N PRO A 133 11.80 -1.36 6.24
CA PRO A 133 13.14 -1.19 5.67
C PRO A 133 13.97 -2.48 5.69
N LEU A 134 13.82 -3.31 6.71
CA LEU A 134 14.58 -4.55 6.79
C LEU A 134 14.14 -5.55 5.69
N GLU A 135 12.85 -5.71 5.45
CA GLU A 135 12.39 -6.59 4.38
C GLU A 135 12.70 -6.03 2.99
N GLY A 136 12.58 -4.70 2.82
CA GLY A 136 12.98 -4.01 1.59
C GLY A 136 14.47 -4.15 1.30
N SER A 137 15.32 -4.24 2.32
CA SER A 137 16.75 -4.47 2.16
C SER A 137 17.07 -5.81 1.50
N TRP A 138 16.23 -6.84 1.70
CA TRP A 138 16.43 -8.19 1.14
C TRP A 138 16.11 -8.29 -0.34
N THR A 139 15.46 -7.29 -0.88
CA THR A 139 15.06 -7.22 -2.29
C THR A 139 15.77 -6.06 -2.98
N TRP A 140 15.31 -4.86 -2.76
CA TRP A 140 15.85 -3.66 -3.40
C TRP A 140 17.19 -3.20 -2.85
N GLY A 141 17.48 -3.48 -1.56
CA GLY A 141 18.78 -3.18 -0.94
C GLY A 141 19.86 -4.24 -1.17
N GLY A 142 19.53 -5.38 -1.75
CA GLY A 142 20.48 -6.45 -2.08
C GLY A 142 21.07 -7.22 -0.88
N ALA A 143 20.52 -7.03 0.33
CA ALA A 143 20.96 -7.73 1.51
C ALA A 143 20.46 -9.19 1.55
N SER A 144 21.19 -10.05 2.25
CA SER A 144 20.70 -11.41 2.53
C SER A 144 19.70 -11.43 3.67
N VAL A 145 18.72 -12.34 3.60
CA VAL A 145 17.72 -12.57 4.65
C VAL A 145 18.41 -13.14 5.89
N PHE A 146 18.69 -12.29 6.86
CA PHE A 146 19.41 -12.63 8.11
C PHE A 146 20.73 -13.36 7.89
N GLY A 147 21.41 -13.16 6.77
CA GLY A 147 22.65 -13.87 6.43
C GLY A 147 22.46 -15.32 5.99
N LEU A 148 21.23 -15.79 5.80
CA LEU A 148 20.91 -17.18 5.48
C LEU A 148 20.81 -17.44 3.98
N TYR A 149 20.17 -16.56 3.23
CA TYR A 149 19.99 -16.67 1.79
C TYR A 149 19.69 -15.29 1.19
N SER A 150 19.83 -15.17 -0.13
CA SER A 150 19.48 -13.95 -0.88
C SER A 150 18.26 -14.22 -1.76
N LEU A 151 17.30 -13.32 -1.76
CA LEU A 151 16.12 -13.42 -2.63
C LEU A 151 16.50 -13.20 -4.11
N SER A 152 17.52 -12.39 -4.38
CA SER A 152 18.06 -12.22 -5.74
C SER A 152 18.66 -13.50 -6.30
N ASP A 153 19.34 -14.30 -5.47
CA ASP A 153 19.92 -15.60 -5.89
C ASP A 153 18.84 -16.63 -6.26
N PHE A 154 17.64 -16.50 -5.65
CA PHE A 154 16.47 -17.28 -6.05
C PHE A 154 15.80 -16.75 -7.33
N GLY A 155 16.17 -15.55 -7.80
CA GLY A 155 15.54 -14.88 -8.92
C GLY A 155 14.18 -14.28 -8.57
N PHE A 156 13.97 -13.89 -7.31
CA PHE A 156 12.76 -13.17 -6.91
C PHE A 156 12.72 -11.79 -7.58
N TYR A 157 11.57 -11.47 -8.15
CA TYR A 157 11.34 -10.24 -8.90
C TYR A 157 10.08 -9.53 -8.42
N ASP A 158 10.23 -8.30 -8.00
CA ASP A 158 9.13 -7.41 -7.61
C ASP A 158 9.47 -5.97 -8.03
N PHE A 159 9.07 -5.62 -9.26
CA PHE A 159 9.49 -4.40 -9.95
C PHE A 159 9.21 -3.13 -9.15
N ALA A 160 7.96 -2.97 -8.71
CA ALA A 160 7.55 -1.78 -7.98
C ALA A 160 6.90 -2.07 -6.62
N GLY A 161 6.78 -3.33 -6.19
CA GLY A 161 6.41 -3.64 -4.81
C GLY A 161 5.02 -4.22 -4.58
N SER A 162 4.49 -5.11 -5.46
CA SER A 162 3.28 -5.88 -5.11
C SER A 162 3.47 -6.66 -3.81
N GLY A 163 4.66 -7.21 -3.59
CA GLY A 163 5.05 -7.87 -2.34
C GLY A 163 5.60 -6.90 -1.31
N ILE A 164 6.70 -6.21 -1.67
CA ILE A 164 7.50 -5.36 -0.77
C ILE A 164 6.67 -4.23 -0.15
N VAL A 165 5.75 -3.62 -0.89
CA VAL A 165 4.93 -2.50 -0.39
C VAL A 165 3.54 -2.98 -0.01
N HIS A 166 2.84 -3.59 -0.97
CA HIS A 166 1.41 -3.86 -0.83
C HIS A 166 1.14 -5.06 0.08
N MET A 167 1.76 -6.20 -0.19
CA MET A 167 1.57 -7.39 0.65
C MET A 167 2.19 -7.20 2.04
N ALA A 168 3.31 -6.46 2.16
CA ALA A 168 3.90 -6.10 3.44
C ALA A 168 2.93 -5.26 4.29
N GLY A 169 2.40 -4.15 3.75
CA GLY A 169 1.40 -3.33 4.45
C GLY A 169 0.15 -4.14 4.85
N ALA A 170 -0.35 -4.99 3.95
CA ALA A 170 -1.50 -5.87 4.22
C ALA A 170 -1.20 -6.94 5.28
N SER A 171 0.02 -7.45 5.34
CA SER A 171 0.45 -8.43 6.37
C SER A 171 0.49 -7.79 7.76
N ALA A 172 1.00 -6.55 7.85
CA ALA A 172 0.98 -5.77 9.08
C ALA A 172 -0.45 -5.41 9.51
N ALA A 173 -1.30 -5.05 8.55
CA ALA A 173 -2.72 -4.79 8.75
C ALA A 173 -3.46 -6.03 9.27
N LEU A 174 -3.24 -7.19 8.65
CA LEU A 174 -3.85 -8.45 9.06
C LEU A 174 -3.48 -8.81 10.50
N ALA A 175 -2.21 -8.71 10.88
CA ALA A 175 -1.76 -8.93 12.25
C ALA A 175 -2.47 -7.99 13.24
N GLY A 176 -2.60 -6.70 12.90
CA GLY A 176 -3.30 -5.70 13.70
C GLY A 176 -4.79 -6.01 13.84
N VAL A 177 -5.47 -6.30 12.74
CA VAL A 177 -6.93 -6.59 12.73
C VAL A 177 -7.27 -7.83 13.56
N LEU A 178 -6.45 -8.89 13.50
CA LEU A 178 -6.64 -10.10 14.31
C LEU A 178 -6.56 -9.83 15.80
N LEU A 179 -5.63 -8.97 16.25
CA LEU A 179 -5.48 -8.60 17.66
C LEU A 179 -6.50 -7.56 18.13
N LEU A 180 -6.95 -6.70 17.22
CA LEU A 180 -7.91 -5.62 17.47
C LEU A 180 -9.35 -6.15 17.55
N GLY A 181 -9.70 -7.09 16.68
CA GLY A 181 -11.05 -7.62 16.52
C GLY A 181 -11.95 -6.75 15.64
N PRO A 182 -13.18 -7.22 15.36
CA PRO A 182 -14.14 -6.52 14.52
C PRO A 182 -14.73 -5.29 15.19
N ARG A 183 -15.27 -4.35 14.39
CA ARG A 183 -16.06 -3.20 14.86
C ARG A 183 -17.32 -3.67 15.58
N LYS A 184 -17.74 -2.89 16.54
CA LYS A 184 -18.99 -3.14 17.29
C LYS A 184 -20.19 -3.19 16.34
N GLY A 185 -21.00 -4.25 16.48
CA GLY A 185 -22.16 -4.47 15.61
C GLY A 185 -21.87 -4.98 14.22
N LYS A 186 -20.62 -5.26 13.87
CA LYS A 186 -20.23 -5.82 12.55
C LYS A 186 -20.83 -7.22 12.32
N TYR A 187 -20.92 -8.01 13.37
CA TYR A 187 -21.52 -9.35 13.34
C TYR A 187 -22.68 -9.45 14.33
N ASP A 188 -23.75 -10.17 13.95
CA ASP A 188 -24.84 -10.49 14.86
C ASP A 188 -24.48 -11.65 15.82
N GLU A 189 -25.40 -11.99 16.72
CA GLU A 189 -25.20 -13.08 17.70
C GLU A 189 -25.01 -14.46 17.01
N ALA A 190 -25.57 -14.65 15.83
CA ALA A 190 -25.37 -15.85 15.01
C ALA A 190 -24.05 -15.80 14.22
N GLY A 191 -23.35 -14.67 14.24
CA GLY A 191 -22.09 -14.44 13.56
C GLY A 191 -22.23 -14.08 12.08
N ASN A 192 -23.43 -13.67 11.66
CA ASN A 192 -23.62 -13.16 10.30
C ASN A 192 -23.11 -11.72 10.19
N SER A 193 -22.44 -11.43 9.09
CA SER A 193 -21.94 -10.08 8.82
C SER A 193 -23.07 -9.11 8.55
N LYS A 194 -22.96 -7.93 9.17
CA LYS A 194 -23.81 -6.76 8.90
C LYS A 194 -23.00 -5.70 8.15
N PRO A 195 -23.54 -5.13 7.05
CA PRO A 195 -22.84 -4.08 6.33
C PRO A 195 -22.75 -2.80 7.20
N ILE A 196 -21.53 -2.25 7.29
CA ILE A 196 -21.30 -0.91 7.82
C ILE A 196 -20.92 -0.05 6.62
N LEU A 197 -21.81 0.86 6.23
CA LEU A 197 -21.66 1.65 5.01
C LEU A 197 -20.75 2.85 5.25
N GLY A 198 -19.94 3.19 4.23
CA GLY A 198 -19.16 4.42 4.19
C GLY A 198 -20.04 5.65 4.07
N ALA A 199 -19.57 6.77 4.62
CA ALA A 199 -20.34 8.01 4.71
C ALA A 199 -20.39 8.81 3.40
N ASN A 200 -19.36 8.68 2.52
CA ASN A 200 -19.21 9.56 1.36
C ASN A 200 -18.57 8.85 0.16
N LEU A 201 -19.40 8.18 -0.64
CA LEU A 201 -18.93 7.47 -1.84
C LEU A 201 -18.33 8.39 -2.93
N PRO A 202 -18.80 9.62 -3.18
CA PRO A 202 -18.11 10.57 -4.05
C PRO A 202 -16.67 10.84 -3.62
N LEU A 203 -16.43 11.01 -2.32
CA LEU A 203 -15.08 11.20 -1.77
C LEU A 203 -14.21 9.96 -1.94
N ALA A 204 -14.75 8.78 -1.67
CA ALA A 204 -14.06 7.52 -1.90
C ALA A 204 -13.68 7.34 -3.39
N THR A 205 -14.58 7.73 -4.30
CA THR A 205 -14.32 7.69 -5.75
C THR A 205 -13.20 8.64 -6.13
N LEU A 206 -13.20 9.87 -5.62
CA LEU A 206 -12.12 10.84 -5.84
C LEU A 206 -10.78 10.28 -5.33
N GLY A 207 -10.78 9.71 -4.12
CA GLY A 207 -9.59 9.07 -3.54
C GLY A 207 -9.03 7.97 -4.43
N THR A 208 -9.88 7.12 -5.00
CA THR A 208 -9.46 6.06 -5.93
C THR A 208 -8.80 6.64 -7.19
N PHE A 209 -9.34 7.72 -7.80
CA PHE A 209 -8.70 8.34 -8.96
C PHE A 209 -7.37 9.01 -8.62
N ILE A 210 -7.24 9.60 -7.44
CA ILE A 210 -5.97 10.17 -6.97
C ILE A 210 -4.92 9.04 -6.78
N LEU A 211 -5.30 7.91 -6.20
CA LEU A 211 -4.45 6.73 -6.08
C LEU A 211 -4.03 6.19 -7.47
N TRP A 212 -4.98 6.09 -8.40
CA TRP A 212 -4.69 5.65 -9.77
C TRP A 212 -3.68 6.59 -10.46
N MET A 213 -3.87 7.90 -10.34
CA MET A 213 -2.92 8.89 -10.88
C MET A 213 -1.54 8.75 -10.24
N GLY A 214 -1.46 8.60 -8.91
CA GLY A 214 -0.20 8.40 -8.19
C GLY A 214 0.52 7.11 -8.58
N TRP A 215 -0.23 6.10 -9.03
CA TRP A 215 0.35 4.82 -9.47
C TRP A 215 1.18 4.93 -10.75
N PHE A 216 0.97 5.93 -11.57
CA PHE A 216 1.87 6.23 -12.67
C PHE A 216 3.26 6.63 -12.17
N GLY A 217 3.33 7.41 -11.08
CA GLY A 217 4.58 7.68 -10.39
C GLY A 217 5.16 6.44 -9.72
N PHE A 218 4.31 5.64 -9.09
CA PHE A 218 4.70 4.43 -8.38
C PHE A 218 5.37 3.40 -9.31
N ASN A 219 4.66 2.95 -10.34
CA ASN A 219 5.19 1.98 -11.30
C ASN A 219 6.17 2.62 -12.30
N GLY A 220 5.81 3.79 -12.85
CA GLY A 220 6.65 4.47 -13.82
C GLY A 220 8.00 4.88 -13.23
N GLY A 221 7.99 5.45 -12.02
CA GLY A 221 9.22 5.82 -11.31
C GLY A 221 10.16 4.65 -11.01
N SER A 222 9.61 3.45 -10.86
CA SER A 222 10.37 2.22 -10.61
C SER A 222 11.15 1.67 -11.82
N VAL A 223 11.05 2.31 -12.98
CA VAL A 223 12.02 2.10 -14.09
C VAL A 223 13.41 2.60 -13.69
N LEU A 224 13.49 3.54 -12.74
CA LEU A 224 14.70 4.11 -12.16
C LEU A 224 15.58 4.91 -13.15
N ALA A 225 15.10 5.20 -14.35
CA ALA A 225 15.78 5.99 -15.36
C ALA A 225 14.79 6.57 -16.38
N MET A 226 15.13 7.72 -16.96
CA MET A 226 14.37 8.38 -18.04
C MET A 226 15.28 8.94 -19.14
N ALA A 227 16.56 9.11 -18.86
CA ALA A 227 17.49 9.89 -19.66
C ALA A 227 18.07 9.15 -20.88
N SER A 228 17.39 8.10 -21.35
CA SER A 228 17.70 7.42 -22.62
C SER A 228 16.43 7.15 -23.40
N LYS A 229 16.54 6.91 -24.70
CA LYS A 229 15.39 6.51 -25.52
C LYS A 229 14.76 5.21 -25.01
N GLU A 230 15.59 4.25 -24.64
CA GLU A 230 15.17 2.95 -24.15
C GLU A 230 14.40 3.08 -22.83
N SER A 231 14.94 3.84 -21.87
CA SER A 231 14.27 4.10 -20.59
C SER A 231 12.96 4.86 -20.76
N ALA A 232 12.94 5.85 -21.67
CA ALA A 232 11.71 6.61 -21.96
C ALA A 232 10.61 5.72 -22.56
N ASP A 233 10.96 4.83 -23.50
CA ASP A 233 10.02 3.86 -24.07
C ASP A 233 9.53 2.86 -22.99
N ALA A 234 10.40 2.42 -22.08
CA ALA A 234 10.03 1.57 -20.95
C ALA A 234 9.05 2.26 -20.00
N VAL A 235 9.31 3.49 -19.59
CA VAL A 235 8.38 4.30 -18.77
C VAL A 235 7.01 4.42 -19.44
N ALA A 236 6.99 4.74 -20.74
CA ALA A 236 5.75 4.88 -21.49
C ALA A 236 4.95 3.56 -21.51
N MET A 237 5.60 2.42 -21.70
CA MET A 237 4.95 1.11 -21.67
C MET A 237 4.43 0.75 -20.28
N VAL A 238 5.18 1.04 -19.22
CA VAL A 238 4.75 0.85 -17.82
C VAL A 238 3.49 1.67 -17.51
N PHE A 239 3.40 2.91 -17.99
CA PHE A 239 2.18 3.74 -17.86
C PHE A 239 0.98 3.08 -18.58
N VAL A 240 1.18 2.61 -19.82
CA VAL A 240 0.11 1.93 -20.58
C VAL A 240 -0.37 0.69 -19.86
N ASN A 241 0.54 -0.17 -19.41
CA ASN A 241 0.20 -1.42 -18.72
C ASN A 241 -0.44 -1.20 -17.35
N THR A 242 0.03 -0.20 -16.60
CA THR A 242 -0.57 0.20 -15.32
C THR A 242 -2.02 0.64 -15.52
N ASN A 243 -2.28 1.50 -16.51
CA ASN A 243 -3.64 1.95 -16.82
C ASN A 243 -4.54 0.82 -17.33
N ALA A 244 -4.00 -0.06 -18.19
CA ALA A 244 -4.73 -1.19 -18.74
C ALA A 244 -5.15 -2.20 -17.66
N ALA A 245 -4.26 -2.50 -16.72
CA ALA A 245 -4.55 -3.38 -15.60
C ALA A 245 -5.62 -2.81 -14.65
N ALA A 246 -5.53 -1.53 -14.33
CA ALA A 246 -6.54 -0.85 -13.52
C ALA A 246 -7.92 -0.91 -14.18
N ALA A 247 -8.01 -0.59 -15.47
CA ALA A 247 -9.26 -0.67 -16.24
C ALA A 247 -9.82 -2.10 -16.27
N GLY A 248 -8.97 -3.11 -16.49
CA GLY A 248 -9.32 -4.52 -16.42
C GLY A 248 -9.91 -4.92 -15.07
N GLY A 249 -9.27 -4.47 -13.99
CA GLY A 249 -9.72 -4.69 -12.61
C GLY A 249 -11.10 -4.11 -12.33
N VAL A 250 -11.35 -2.84 -12.73
CA VAL A 250 -12.68 -2.20 -12.60
C VAL A 250 -13.74 -2.99 -13.33
N ILE A 251 -13.52 -3.28 -14.62
CA ILE A 251 -14.50 -3.96 -15.47
C ILE A 251 -14.84 -5.33 -14.90
N ALA A 252 -13.83 -6.11 -14.55
CA ALA A 252 -14.01 -7.45 -14.01
C ALA A 252 -14.73 -7.44 -12.65
N ALA A 253 -14.36 -6.54 -11.73
CA ALA A 253 -15.01 -6.40 -10.44
C ALA A 253 -16.50 -6.00 -10.58
N LEU A 254 -16.81 -5.04 -11.46
CA LEU A 254 -18.19 -4.62 -11.73
C LEU A 254 -19.04 -5.75 -12.31
N LEU A 255 -18.52 -6.46 -13.33
CA LEU A 255 -19.23 -7.57 -13.97
C LEU A 255 -19.44 -8.71 -12.98
N PHE A 256 -18.41 -9.05 -12.20
CA PHE A 256 -18.49 -10.11 -11.22
C PHE A 256 -19.45 -9.77 -10.08
N ALA A 257 -19.41 -8.53 -9.55
CA ALA A 257 -20.37 -8.05 -8.57
C ALA A 257 -21.81 -8.06 -9.11
N LYS A 258 -22.00 -7.63 -10.36
CA LYS A 258 -23.32 -7.69 -11.03
C LYS A 258 -23.86 -9.09 -11.14
N ILE A 259 -23.01 -10.06 -11.50
CA ILE A 259 -23.39 -11.48 -11.62
C ILE A 259 -23.69 -12.07 -10.24
N TRP A 260 -22.87 -11.80 -9.25
CA TRP A 260 -22.97 -12.43 -7.94
C TRP A 260 -23.99 -11.77 -7.01
N PHE A 261 -24.07 -10.43 -6.99
CA PHE A 261 -24.98 -9.66 -6.12
C PHE A 261 -26.25 -9.19 -6.83
N GLY A 262 -26.34 -9.36 -8.15
CA GLY A 262 -27.46 -8.87 -8.95
C GLY A 262 -27.43 -7.37 -9.27
N LYS A 263 -26.46 -6.61 -8.72
CA LYS A 263 -26.30 -5.17 -8.92
C LYS A 263 -24.85 -4.81 -9.12
N ALA A 264 -24.59 -3.73 -9.87
CA ALA A 264 -23.29 -3.10 -9.91
C ALA A 264 -23.01 -2.45 -8.53
N ASP A 265 -21.83 -2.70 -7.96
CA ASP A 265 -21.43 -2.18 -6.68
C ASP A 265 -20.24 -1.24 -6.86
N LEU A 266 -20.42 0.03 -6.48
CA LEU A 266 -19.38 1.04 -6.62
C LEU A 266 -18.16 0.72 -5.75
N THR A 267 -18.37 0.24 -4.52
CA THR A 267 -17.24 -0.07 -3.62
C THR A 267 -16.40 -1.21 -4.17
N MET A 268 -17.02 -2.22 -4.80
CA MET A 268 -16.31 -3.27 -5.51
C MET A 268 -15.57 -2.76 -6.74
N ALA A 269 -16.13 -1.77 -7.47
CA ALA A 269 -15.45 -1.15 -8.59
C ALA A 269 -14.20 -0.36 -8.16
N LEU A 270 -14.30 0.40 -7.07
CA LEU A 270 -13.16 1.14 -6.51
C LEU A 270 -12.05 0.21 -6.05
N ASN A 271 -12.41 -0.84 -5.30
CA ASN A 271 -11.46 -1.89 -4.93
C ASN A 271 -10.93 -2.65 -6.15
N GLY A 272 -11.73 -2.84 -7.20
CA GLY A 272 -11.33 -3.44 -8.47
C GLY A 272 -10.26 -2.63 -9.20
N ALA A 273 -10.37 -1.29 -9.20
CA ALA A 273 -9.34 -0.40 -9.75
C ALA A 273 -8.00 -0.60 -9.03
N LEU A 274 -8.03 -0.51 -7.70
CA LEU A 274 -6.83 -0.69 -6.86
C LEU A 274 -6.25 -2.10 -6.98
N ALA A 275 -7.10 -3.12 -7.05
CA ALA A 275 -6.68 -4.50 -7.27
C ALA A 275 -5.97 -4.69 -8.61
N GLY A 276 -6.49 -4.07 -9.69
CA GLY A 276 -5.83 -4.08 -10.99
C GLY A 276 -4.45 -3.41 -10.94
N LEU A 277 -4.35 -2.29 -10.25
CA LEU A 277 -3.09 -1.57 -10.05
C LEU A 277 -2.08 -2.40 -9.24
N VAL A 278 -2.49 -2.99 -8.13
CA VAL A 278 -1.63 -3.88 -7.31
C VAL A 278 -1.19 -5.12 -8.09
N ALA A 279 -2.11 -5.73 -8.86
CA ALA A 279 -1.84 -6.94 -9.64
C ALA A 279 -0.70 -6.77 -10.66
N ILE A 280 -0.56 -5.58 -11.24
CA ILE A 280 0.46 -5.30 -12.26
C ILE A 280 1.78 -4.79 -11.68
N THR A 281 1.78 -4.35 -10.43
CA THR A 281 2.90 -3.61 -9.82
C THR A 281 4.20 -4.43 -9.71
N ALA A 282 4.12 -5.77 -9.61
CA ALA A 282 5.32 -6.61 -9.56
C ALA A 282 6.03 -6.77 -10.91
N GLY A 283 5.34 -6.51 -12.04
CA GLY A 283 5.93 -6.65 -13.37
C GLY A 283 5.12 -5.90 -14.42
N PRO A 284 5.09 -4.56 -14.37
CA PRO A 284 4.36 -3.75 -15.36
C PRO A 284 5.11 -3.60 -16.67
N ASP A 285 6.38 -3.96 -16.71
CA ASP A 285 7.33 -3.78 -17.81
C ASP A 285 7.30 -4.91 -18.86
N THR A 286 6.89 -6.12 -18.47
CA THR A 286 7.00 -7.31 -19.32
C THR A 286 5.74 -7.68 -20.12
N PRO A 287 4.48 -7.44 -19.69
CA PRO A 287 3.30 -7.85 -20.42
C PRO A 287 2.98 -6.92 -21.59
N SER A 288 2.26 -7.44 -22.58
CA SER A 288 1.53 -6.57 -23.52
C SER A 288 0.34 -5.92 -22.82
N ALA A 289 -0.20 -4.81 -23.33
CA ALA A 289 -1.33 -4.11 -22.75
C ALA A 289 -2.58 -5.01 -22.56
N LEU A 290 -2.82 -5.95 -23.49
CA LEU A 290 -3.89 -6.93 -23.36
C LEU A 290 -3.66 -7.89 -22.19
N VAL A 291 -2.44 -8.39 -22.04
CA VAL A 291 -2.08 -9.28 -20.92
C VAL A 291 -2.13 -8.53 -19.58
N ALA A 292 -1.67 -7.29 -19.54
CA ALA A 292 -1.81 -6.42 -18.37
C ALA A 292 -3.28 -6.22 -17.97
N THR A 293 -4.18 -6.00 -18.95
CA THR A 293 -5.63 -5.94 -18.73
C THR A 293 -6.17 -7.24 -18.10
N LEU A 294 -5.74 -8.40 -18.58
CA LEU A 294 -6.16 -9.70 -18.05
C LEU A 294 -5.62 -9.97 -16.64
N ILE A 295 -4.36 -9.60 -16.36
CA ILE A 295 -3.78 -9.68 -15.02
C ILE A 295 -4.60 -8.83 -14.04
N GLY A 296 -4.92 -7.60 -14.42
CA GLY A 296 -5.78 -6.72 -13.65
C GLY A 296 -7.20 -7.25 -13.47
N ALA A 297 -7.78 -7.85 -14.52
CA ALA A 297 -9.12 -8.45 -14.47
C ALA A 297 -9.20 -9.61 -13.46
N VAL A 298 -8.19 -10.48 -13.42
CA VAL A 298 -8.09 -11.53 -12.40
C VAL A 298 -8.01 -10.91 -11.01
N GLY A 299 -7.19 -9.86 -10.82
CA GLY A 299 -7.13 -9.09 -9.58
C GLY A 299 -8.49 -8.54 -9.15
N GLY A 300 -9.26 -7.98 -10.09
CA GLY A 300 -10.61 -7.48 -9.87
C GLY A 300 -11.61 -8.56 -9.41
N ILE A 301 -11.51 -9.79 -9.92
CA ILE A 301 -12.34 -10.92 -9.44
C ILE A 301 -11.87 -11.37 -8.05
N LEU A 302 -10.57 -11.52 -7.86
CA LEU A 302 -9.97 -11.97 -6.59
C LEU A 302 -10.31 -11.03 -5.43
N VAL A 303 -10.32 -9.71 -5.65
CA VAL A 303 -10.64 -8.76 -4.59
C VAL A 303 -12.09 -8.88 -4.13
N VAL A 304 -13.05 -9.05 -5.04
CA VAL A 304 -14.46 -9.24 -4.68
C VAL A 304 -14.65 -10.55 -3.91
N LEU A 305 -14.03 -11.63 -4.38
CA LEU A 305 -14.07 -12.95 -3.71
C LEU A 305 -13.46 -12.87 -2.30
N SER A 306 -12.29 -12.27 -2.17
CA SER A 306 -11.57 -12.22 -0.89
C SER A 306 -12.24 -11.31 0.14
N ILE A 307 -12.77 -10.15 -0.26
CA ILE A 307 -13.55 -9.28 0.64
C ILE A 307 -14.72 -10.06 1.25
N VAL A 308 -15.50 -10.74 0.43
CA VAL A 308 -16.66 -11.50 0.90
C VAL A 308 -16.24 -12.70 1.75
N TRP A 309 -15.15 -13.37 1.39
CA TRP A 309 -14.65 -14.53 2.12
C TRP A 309 -14.08 -14.14 3.49
N PHE A 310 -13.27 -13.09 3.56
CA PHE A 310 -12.73 -12.58 4.84
C PHE A 310 -13.85 -12.10 5.76
N ASP A 311 -14.80 -11.33 5.23
CA ASP A 311 -15.92 -10.82 6.02
C ASP A 311 -16.84 -11.95 6.52
N ARG A 312 -17.32 -12.83 5.63
CA ARG A 312 -18.36 -13.79 5.99
C ARG A 312 -17.86 -15.10 6.59
N LYS A 313 -16.66 -15.54 6.21
CA LYS A 313 -16.13 -16.85 6.64
C LYS A 313 -15.08 -16.72 7.74
N LEU A 314 -14.12 -15.83 7.60
CA LEU A 314 -13.05 -15.64 8.58
C LEU A 314 -13.41 -14.61 9.65
N ARG A 315 -14.47 -13.84 9.45
CA ARG A 315 -14.91 -12.76 10.35
C ARG A 315 -13.80 -11.74 10.60
N ILE A 316 -13.03 -11.45 9.56
CA ILE A 316 -12.01 -10.39 9.54
C ILE A 316 -12.70 -9.12 9.04
N ASP A 317 -12.85 -8.15 9.93
CA ASP A 317 -13.46 -6.86 9.63
C ASP A 317 -12.41 -5.88 9.13
N ASP A 318 -12.37 -5.70 7.80
CA ASP A 318 -11.54 -4.75 7.09
C ASP A 318 -12.45 -3.68 6.46
N PRO A 319 -12.52 -2.47 7.05
CA PRO A 319 -13.48 -1.44 6.62
C PRO A 319 -13.37 -1.01 5.17
N VAL A 320 -12.16 -1.02 4.60
CA VAL A 320 -11.89 -0.51 3.26
C VAL A 320 -11.49 -1.58 2.25
N GLY A 321 -11.29 -2.82 2.69
CA GLY A 321 -10.86 -3.92 1.84
C GLY A 321 -9.34 -3.97 1.59
N ALA A 322 -8.54 -3.30 2.42
CA ALA A 322 -7.10 -3.17 2.25
C ALA A 322 -6.36 -4.52 2.22
N ILE A 323 -6.73 -5.45 3.12
CA ILE A 323 -6.11 -6.79 3.17
C ILE A 323 -6.39 -7.57 1.88
N SER A 324 -7.60 -7.45 1.33
CA SER A 324 -7.97 -8.09 0.07
C SER A 324 -7.24 -7.49 -1.12
N VAL A 325 -7.24 -6.15 -1.24
CA VAL A 325 -6.59 -5.42 -2.33
C VAL A 325 -5.07 -5.63 -2.31
N HIS A 326 -4.45 -5.38 -1.16
CA HIS A 326 -2.99 -5.31 -1.09
C HIS A 326 -2.34 -6.66 -0.72
N GLY A 327 -3.00 -7.50 0.10
CA GLY A 327 -2.49 -8.80 0.50
C GLY A 327 -2.78 -9.89 -0.54
N VAL A 328 -4.05 -10.18 -0.77
CA VAL A 328 -4.43 -11.27 -1.69
C VAL A 328 -4.04 -10.93 -3.13
N VAL A 329 -4.33 -9.71 -3.59
CA VAL A 329 -3.98 -9.34 -4.96
C VAL A 329 -2.50 -8.97 -5.10
N GLY A 330 -1.81 -8.54 -4.02
CA GLY A 330 -0.36 -8.42 -4.00
C GLY A 330 0.35 -9.75 -4.25
N LEU A 331 -0.11 -10.80 -3.58
CA LEU A 331 0.35 -12.18 -3.86
C LEU A 331 0.06 -12.59 -5.31
N TRP A 332 -1.13 -12.28 -5.83
CA TRP A 332 -1.45 -12.54 -7.23
C TRP A 332 -0.49 -11.79 -8.16
N GLY A 333 -0.18 -10.51 -7.89
CA GLY A 333 0.76 -9.71 -8.67
C GLY A 333 2.14 -10.38 -8.77
N LEU A 334 2.67 -10.87 -7.65
CA LEU A 334 3.93 -11.62 -7.64
C LEU A 334 3.83 -12.90 -8.49
N LEU A 335 2.76 -13.67 -8.35
CA LEU A 335 2.55 -14.93 -9.09
C LEU A 335 2.23 -14.69 -10.57
N ALA A 336 1.83 -13.51 -10.97
CA ALA A 336 1.61 -13.15 -12.37
C ALA A 336 2.91 -12.88 -13.14
N VAL A 337 4.00 -12.49 -12.48
CA VAL A 337 5.29 -12.19 -13.12
C VAL A 337 5.81 -13.33 -14.00
N PRO A 338 5.87 -14.60 -13.54
CA PRO A 338 6.34 -15.71 -14.37
C PRO A 338 5.49 -15.99 -15.62
N LEU A 339 4.29 -15.43 -15.70
CA LEU A 339 3.43 -15.57 -16.89
C LEU A 339 3.90 -14.69 -18.05
N THR A 340 4.68 -13.66 -17.76
CA THR A 340 5.11 -12.65 -18.74
C THR A 340 6.63 -12.43 -18.79
N ASN A 341 7.34 -12.90 -17.77
CA ASN A 341 8.79 -12.85 -17.67
C ASN A 341 9.35 -14.27 -17.53
N SER A 342 9.97 -14.77 -18.58
CA SER A 342 10.53 -16.14 -18.64
C SER A 342 11.76 -16.35 -17.75
N ASP A 343 12.39 -15.27 -17.29
CA ASP A 343 13.58 -15.34 -16.44
C ASP A 343 13.19 -15.52 -14.95
N VAL A 344 11.90 -15.38 -14.63
CA VAL A 344 11.36 -15.51 -13.27
C VAL A 344 10.57 -16.80 -13.12
N THR A 345 10.77 -17.50 -12.02
CA THR A 345 10.08 -18.76 -11.72
C THR A 345 9.00 -18.59 -10.65
N PHE A 346 7.95 -19.42 -10.70
CA PHE A 346 6.94 -19.47 -9.64
C PHE A 346 7.53 -19.79 -8.26
N SER A 347 8.53 -20.66 -8.20
CA SER A 347 9.21 -21.01 -6.95
C SER A 347 9.93 -19.81 -6.33
N ALA A 348 10.62 -19.00 -7.13
CA ALA A 348 11.26 -17.76 -6.69
C ALA A 348 10.22 -16.79 -6.09
N GLN A 349 9.13 -16.58 -6.79
CA GLN A 349 8.05 -15.69 -6.34
C GLN A 349 7.37 -16.19 -5.05
N ILE A 350 7.16 -17.49 -4.91
CA ILE A 350 6.61 -18.08 -3.69
C ILE A 350 7.58 -17.92 -2.51
N VAL A 351 8.88 -18.17 -2.71
CA VAL A 351 9.88 -17.99 -1.65
C VAL A 351 9.94 -16.53 -1.21
N GLY A 352 9.99 -15.57 -2.15
CA GLY A 352 9.97 -14.15 -1.82
C GLY A 352 8.70 -13.73 -1.10
N ALA A 353 7.53 -14.12 -1.62
CA ALA A 353 6.24 -13.82 -1.00
C ALA A 353 6.14 -14.36 0.43
N LEU A 354 6.54 -15.61 0.67
CA LEU A 354 6.53 -16.22 2.01
C LEU A 354 7.52 -15.53 2.94
N THR A 355 8.71 -15.17 2.46
CA THR A 355 9.72 -14.45 3.25
C THR A 355 9.17 -13.11 3.74
N ILE A 356 8.63 -12.31 2.85
CA ILE A 356 8.04 -11.00 3.18
C ILE A 356 6.84 -11.17 4.12
N PHE A 357 5.89 -12.04 3.75
CA PHE A 357 4.69 -12.25 4.55
C PHE A 357 5.01 -12.70 5.98
N VAL A 358 5.84 -13.73 6.13
CA VAL A 358 6.16 -14.29 7.47
C VAL A 358 6.87 -13.26 8.32
N TRP A 359 7.87 -12.57 7.77
CA TRP A 359 8.59 -11.54 8.51
C TRP A 359 7.64 -10.42 8.96
N VAL A 360 6.93 -9.81 8.01
CA VAL A 360 6.12 -8.64 8.33
C VAL A 360 4.96 -9.00 9.25
N PHE A 361 4.29 -10.14 9.00
CA PHE A 361 3.17 -10.57 9.84
C PHE A 361 3.61 -10.87 11.28
N VAL A 362 4.70 -11.61 11.45
CA VAL A 362 5.20 -11.98 12.79
C VAL A 362 5.75 -10.77 13.52
N ALA A 363 6.62 -9.99 12.89
CA ALA A 363 7.21 -8.79 13.51
C ALA A 363 6.13 -7.78 13.89
N SER A 364 5.18 -7.49 12.98
CA SER A 364 4.05 -6.61 13.25
C SER A 364 3.14 -7.17 14.35
N GLY A 365 2.88 -8.47 14.34
CA GLY A 365 2.08 -9.14 15.38
C GLY A 365 2.69 -8.99 16.77
N LEU A 366 4.01 -9.14 16.88
CA LEU A 366 4.73 -8.92 18.15
C LEU A 366 4.63 -7.48 18.63
N VAL A 367 4.80 -6.51 17.73
CA VAL A 367 4.69 -5.08 18.06
C VAL A 367 3.25 -4.73 18.48
N TRP A 368 2.25 -5.17 17.70
CA TRP A 368 0.84 -4.97 18.07
C TRP A 368 0.46 -5.60 19.40
N TYR A 369 0.97 -6.82 19.68
CA TYR A 369 0.75 -7.48 20.95
C TYR A 369 1.39 -6.72 22.12
N ALA A 370 2.62 -6.22 21.95
CA ALA A 370 3.28 -5.40 22.95
C ALA A 370 2.52 -4.10 23.22
N LEU A 371 2.11 -3.38 22.17
CA LEU A 371 1.31 -2.16 22.30
C LEU A 371 -0.05 -2.44 22.98
N LYS A 372 -0.71 -3.55 22.61
CA LYS A 372 -1.96 -3.99 23.24
C LYS A 372 -1.79 -4.21 24.74
N SER A 373 -0.66 -4.79 25.14
CA SER A 373 -0.38 -5.14 26.53
C SER A 373 0.04 -3.94 27.40
N ILE A 374 0.71 -2.94 26.81
CA ILE A 374 1.31 -1.80 27.52
C ILE A 374 0.35 -0.61 27.59
N ILE A 375 -0.23 -0.22 26.45
CA ILE A 375 -1.06 1.02 26.34
C ILE A 375 -2.48 0.74 25.82
N GLY A 376 -2.76 -0.51 25.41
CA GLY A 376 -3.99 -0.86 24.73
C GLY A 376 -4.01 -0.34 23.28
N ILE A 377 -4.63 -1.10 22.37
CA ILE A 377 -4.71 -0.72 20.94
C ILE A 377 -6.13 -0.36 20.50
N ARG A 378 -7.14 -0.70 21.29
CA ARG A 378 -8.56 -0.50 20.96
C ARG A 378 -9.19 0.55 21.87
N VAL A 379 -10.01 1.41 21.32
CA VAL A 379 -10.90 2.31 22.06
C VAL A 379 -11.94 1.51 22.83
N SER A 380 -12.54 2.09 23.86
CA SER A 380 -13.62 1.46 24.61
C SER A 380 -14.88 1.28 23.75
N ALA A 381 -15.80 0.44 24.21
CA ALA A 381 -17.07 0.23 23.50
C ALA A 381 -17.95 1.49 23.47
N GLU A 382 -17.82 2.36 24.45
CA GLU A 382 -18.52 3.64 24.55
C GLU A 382 -17.91 4.64 23.53
N GLU A 383 -16.59 4.80 23.52
CA GLU A 383 -15.89 5.63 22.56
C GLU A 383 -16.14 5.21 21.10
N GLU A 384 -16.27 3.89 20.84
CA GLU A 384 -16.61 3.39 19.50
C GLU A 384 -18.06 3.71 19.11
N ASP A 385 -19.00 3.77 20.10
CA ASP A 385 -20.38 4.18 19.86
C ASP A 385 -20.49 5.68 19.64
N ASP A 386 -19.76 6.50 20.39
CA ASP A 386 -19.74 7.96 20.22
C ASP A 386 -19.04 8.38 18.93
N GLY A 387 -18.00 7.69 18.56
CA GLY A 387 -17.15 7.95 17.40
C GLY A 387 -15.78 8.49 17.80
N VAL A 388 -14.77 8.01 17.08
CA VAL A 388 -13.36 8.33 17.40
C VAL A 388 -12.95 9.76 17.01
N ASP A 389 -13.76 10.49 16.24
CA ASP A 389 -13.55 11.91 15.96
C ASP A 389 -13.58 12.74 17.26
N LEU A 390 -14.60 12.55 18.08
CA LEU A 390 -14.75 13.26 19.34
C LEU A 390 -13.78 12.75 20.41
N THR A 391 -13.66 11.43 20.55
CA THR A 391 -12.94 10.82 21.67
C THR A 391 -11.42 10.87 21.50
N GLU A 392 -10.91 10.77 20.28
CA GLU A 392 -9.47 10.77 20.00
C GLU A 392 -8.94 12.14 19.51
N CYS A 393 -9.79 12.93 18.81
CA CYS A 393 -9.38 14.21 18.21
C CYS A 393 -10.07 15.44 18.80
N GLY A 394 -11.21 15.27 19.51
CA GLY A 394 -11.99 16.39 20.03
C GLY A 394 -12.62 17.28 18.94
N LEU A 395 -12.80 16.75 17.73
CA LEU A 395 -13.27 17.44 16.54
C LEU A 395 -14.39 16.64 15.87
N GLU A 396 -15.20 17.31 15.08
CA GLU A 396 -16.17 16.68 14.17
C GLU A 396 -15.84 17.09 12.74
N ALA A 397 -15.85 16.13 11.82
CA ALA A 397 -15.49 16.39 10.44
C ALA A 397 -16.50 17.32 9.72
N TYR A 398 -17.77 17.31 10.17
CA TYR A 398 -18.85 18.08 9.56
C TYR A 398 -19.67 18.85 10.63
N PRO A 399 -19.07 19.83 11.32
CA PRO A 399 -19.69 20.48 12.48
C PRO A 399 -20.99 21.23 12.18
N GLU A 400 -21.22 21.63 10.92
CA GLU A 400 -22.43 22.32 10.47
C GLU A 400 -23.67 21.40 10.42
N PHE A 401 -23.47 20.08 10.35
CA PHE A 401 -24.54 19.09 10.21
C PHE A 401 -24.85 18.35 11.50
N VAL A 402 -24.17 18.70 12.59
CA VAL A 402 -24.45 18.10 13.91
C VAL A 402 -25.58 18.85 14.58
N SER A 403 -26.65 18.12 14.93
CA SER A 403 -27.73 18.70 15.77
C SER A 403 -27.15 19.02 17.14
N LYS A 404 -27.18 20.31 17.50
CA LYS A 404 -26.85 20.78 18.85
C LYS A 404 -27.87 20.29 19.87
#